data_90e2d8e3cc0f58c46a327c03b9743221
#
_entry.id   90e2d8e3cc0f58c46a327c03b9743221
#
_cell.length_a   1.000
_cell.length_b   1.000
_cell.length_c   1.000
_cell.angle_alpha   90.00
_cell.angle_beta   90.00
_cell.angle_gamma   90.00
#
_symmetry.space_group_name_H-M   'P 1'
#
loop_
_entity.id
_entity.type
_entity.pdbx_description
1 polymer ?
#
loop_
_entity_poly.entity_id
_entity_poly.type
_entity_poly.pdbx_seq_one_letter_code
_entity_poly.pdbx_strand_id
1 'polypeptide(L)'
;PNQEEYNPFLSKKIQEKNNLFNASYHKQFYQDKVARLSKLSKELSISFSLRDNDISLSPSPWNKEKINIHRLFENQSRSLVEENQCYVTDHQAPAIKVSNELIIKSGCKTIENQNKCPAWAFYANRLGCSRYEEDEQYEITRRSEGTLVHRILELFWRNCKTSDQLLSYGDGELSNNLEIAISEALSEFELEHNELDSRLLSMEQNFLKSLIYSWLKEEKTRPKFSIHALEKSYKIKISKLKFNIRIDRIDFINKKNKLLIDYKTAKNPTSRKELFSDSLEDLQLPIYACFIPIK
;
A
#
# COMPACT_ATOMS: atom_id res chain seq x y z
N PRO A 1 20.19 3.15 -11.19
CA PRO A 1 20.09 4.35 -10.39
C PRO A 1 18.97 5.19 -10.97
N ASN A 2 17.90 5.31 -10.19
CA ASN A 2 16.79 6.16 -10.54
C ASN A 2 17.34 7.55 -10.79
N GLN A 3 17.02 8.13 -11.94
CA GLN A 3 17.15 9.54 -12.21
C GLN A 3 16.17 10.23 -11.24
N GLU A 4 16.61 10.51 -10.02
CA GLU A 4 15.89 11.41 -9.15
C GLU A 4 16.00 12.80 -9.77
N GLU A 5 14.86 13.34 -10.05
CA GLU A 5 14.62 14.40 -10.99
C GLU A 5 15.24 15.70 -10.51
N TYR A 6 16.27 16.10 -11.23
CA TYR A 6 16.64 17.50 -11.32
C TYR A 6 15.37 18.30 -11.64
N ASN A 7 14.95 19.18 -10.74
CA ASN A 7 13.79 20.01 -11.02
C ASN A 7 14.19 21.08 -12.06
N PRO A 8 13.76 20.93 -13.33
CA PRO A 8 14.19 21.81 -14.41
C PRO A 8 13.65 23.24 -14.27
N PHE A 9 12.67 23.45 -13.38
CA PHE A 9 12.02 24.76 -13.15
C PHE A 9 12.73 25.58 -12.08
N LEU A 10 13.69 25.00 -11.34
CA LEU A 10 14.44 25.70 -10.30
C LEU A 10 15.87 25.95 -10.75
N SER A 11 16.35 27.20 -10.61
CA SER A 11 17.73 27.50 -10.92
C SER A 11 18.68 26.76 -9.99
N LYS A 12 19.85 26.36 -10.48
CA LYS A 12 20.87 25.66 -9.69
C LYS A 12 21.22 26.38 -8.39
N LYS A 13 21.28 27.72 -8.42
CA LYS A 13 21.53 28.54 -7.22
C LYS A 13 20.45 28.42 -6.15
N ILE A 14 19.18 28.31 -6.55
CA ILE A 14 18.06 28.14 -5.62
C ILE A 14 18.10 26.73 -5.02
N GLN A 15 18.41 25.72 -5.81
CA GLN A 15 18.54 24.35 -5.35
C GLN A 15 19.68 24.19 -4.34
N GLU A 16 20.84 24.79 -4.63
CA GLU A 16 22.01 24.80 -3.72
C GLU A 16 21.71 25.55 -2.41
N LYS A 17 21.06 26.72 -2.49
CA LYS A 17 20.74 27.54 -1.31
C LYS A 17 19.76 26.85 -0.34
N ASN A 18 18.86 26.02 -0.86
CA ASN A 18 17.85 25.34 -0.06
C ASN A 18 18.15 23.86 0.20
N ASN A 19 19.38 23.42 -0.05
CA ASN A 19 19.81 22.02 0.10
C ASN A 19 18.89 21.02 -0.62
N LEU A 20 18.26 21.45 -1.72
CA LEU A 20 17.47 20.56 -2.51
C LEU A 20 18.37 19.57 -3.25
N PHE A 21 17.81 18.37 -3.52
CA PHE A 21 18.52 17.33 -4.24
C PHE A 21 19.06 17.87 -5.57
N ASN A 22 20.37 18.04 -5.62
CA ASN A 22 21.09 18.49 -6.82
C ASN A 22 22.29 17.56 -7.08
N ALA A 23 22.88 17.66 -8.27
CA ALA A 23 24.01 16.81 -8.67
C ALA A 23 25.20 16.85 -7.68
N SER A 24 25.42 17.98 -7.00
CA SER A 24 26.49 18.13 -6.00
C SER A 24 26.18 17.39 -4.72
N TYR A 25 24.92 17.46 -4.24
CA TYR A 25 24.46 16.72 -3.07
C TYR A 25 24.52 15.21 -3.30
N HIS A 26 24.01 14.74 -4.44
CA HIS A 26 24.11 13.33 -4.82
C HIS A 26 25.55 12.86 -4.87
N LYS A 27 26.41 13.67 -5.45
CA LYS A 27 27.84 13.38 -5.48
C LYS A 27 28.40 13.16 -4.09
N GLN A 28 28.19 14.10 -3.18
CA GLN A 28 28.65 14.04 -1.80
C GLN A 28 28.09 12.82 -1.07
N PHE A 29 26.79 12.60 -1.17
CA PHE A 29 26.09 11.50 -0.53
C PHE A 29 26.63 10.12 -0.96
N TYR A 30 26.84 9.91 -2.26
CA TYR A 30 27.42 8.65 -2.73
C TYR A 30 28.89 8.50 -2.33
N GLN A 31 29.68 9.58 -2.33
CA GLN A 31 31.06 9.55 -1.82
C GLN A 31 31.10 9.12 -0.36
N ASP A 32 30.25 9.69 0.47
CA ASP A 32 30.15 9.36 1.90
C ASP A 32 29.71 7.90 2.11
N LYS A 33 28.73 7.42 1.33
CA LYS A 33 28.32 6.01 1.37
C LYS A 33 29.49 5.06 1.02
N VAL A 34 30.20 5.30 -0.08
CA VAL A 34 31.35 4.47 -0.48
C VAL A 34 32.44 4.52 0.57
N ALA A 35 32.75 5.71 1.12
CA ALA A 35 33.75 5.87 2.17
C ALA A 35 33.38 5.11 3.47
N ARG A 36 32.07 5.07 3.82
CA ARG A 36 31.58 4.27 4.95
C ARG A 36 31.72 2.79 4.70
N LEU A 37 31.30 2.31 3.52
CA LEU A 37 31.42 0.91 3.15
C LEU A 37 32.87 0.43 3.15
N SER A 38 33.81 1.25 2.66
CA SER A 38 35.24 0.93 2.67
C SER A 38 35.84 0.84 4.09
N LYS A 39 35.22 1.49 5.08
CA LYS A 39 35.63 1.40 6.50
C LYS A 39 35.03 0.19 7.22
N LEU A 40 33.88 -0.30 6.75
CA LEU A 40 33.14 -1.40 7.40
C LEU A 40 33.64 -2.78 6.97
N SER A 41 34.31 -2.88 5.83
CA SER A 41 34.77 -4.16 5.27
C SER A 41 36.27 -4.13 4.96
N LYS A 42 36.95 -5.26 5.17
CA LYS A 42 38.34 -5.44 4.75
C LYS A 42 38.46 -5.59 3.24
N GLU A 43 37.41 -6.11 2.60
CA GLU A 43 37.34 -6.28 1.16
C GLU A 43 36.00 -5.69 0.68
N LEU A 44 36.05 -4.84 -0.35
CA LEU A 44 34.89 -4.21 -0.94
C LEU A 44 34.90 -4.50 -2.46
N SER A 45 33.91 -5.23 -2.93
CA SER A 45 33.68 -5.47 -4.34
C SER A 45 32.59 -4.55 -4.86
N ILE A 46 32.88 -3.80 -5.92
CA ILE A 46 31.95 -2.89 -6.58
C ILE A 46 31.72 -3.42 -8.00
N SER A 47 30.48 -3.75 -8.30
CA SER A 47 30.08 -4.19 -9.65
C SER A 47 29.16 -3.15 -10.32
N PHE A 48 29.22 -3.10 -11.63
CA PHE A 48 28.32 -2.29 -12.45
C PHE A 48 27.98 -3.02 -13.74
N SER A 49 26.81 -2.75 -14.29
CA SER A 49 26.41 -3.30 -15.59
C SER A 49 27.09 -2.53 -16.71
N LEU A 50 27.64 -3.26 -17.68
CA LEU A 50 28.22 -2.65 -18.89
C LEU A 50 27.16 -2.28 -19.92
N ARG A 51 25.99 -2.95 -19.85
CA ARG A 51 24.87 -2.72 -20.76
C ARG A 51 23.55 -2.84 -19.99
N ASP A 52 22.61 -2.03 -20.41
CA ASP A 52 21.20 -2.18 -20.05
C ASP A 52 20.42 -2.25 -21.36
N ASN A 53 19.96 -3.47 -21.71
CA ASN A 53 19.48 -3.80 -23.05
C ASN A 53 20.49 -3.40 -24.12
N ASP A 54 20.16 -2.52 -25.06
CA ASP A 54 21.04 -2.04 -26.14
C ASP A 54 21.84 -0.79 -25.76
N ILE A 55 21.70 -0.29 -24.52
CA ILE A 55 22.37 0.93 -24.05
C ILE A 55 23.70 0.56 -23.38
N SER A 56 24.82 1.07 -23.85
CA SER A 56 26.10 0.95 -23.17
C SER A 56 26.14 1.88 -21.96
N LEU A 57 26.45 1.32 -20.79
CA LEU A 57 26.58 2.07 -19.55
C LEU A 57 28.06 2.35 -19.25
N SER A 58 28.32 3.53 -18.72
CA SER A 58 29.64 3.91 -18.24
C SER A 58 29.79 3.56 -16.75
N PRO A 59 30.99 3.16 -16.30
CA PRO A 59 31.27 2.94 -14.90
C PRO A 59 31.04 4.21 -14.09
N SER A 60 30.60 4.04 -12.84
CA SER A 60 30.45 5.17 -11.96
C SER A 60 31.75 6.00 -11.85
N PRO A 61 31.70 7.33 -11.94
CA PRO A 61 32.88 8.19 -11.83
C PRO A 61 33.60 8.09 -10.46
N TRP A 62 32.99 7.39 -9.51
CA TRP A 62 33.55 7.10 -8.18
C TRP A 62 34.45 5.87 -8.16
N ASN A 63 34.42 5.06 -9.19
CA ASN A 63 35.29 3.90 -9.31
C ASN A 63 36.66 4.38 -9.82
N LYS A 64 37.51 4.87 -8.93
CA LYS A 64 38.83 5.41 -9.26
C LYS A 64 39.88 4.33 -9.53
N GLU A 65 39.64 3.11 -9.10
CA GLU A 65 40.57 2.00 -9.34
C GLU A 65 40.06 1.16 -10.49
N LYS A 66 40.88 1.07 -11.55
CA LYS A 66 40.67 0.13 -12.66
C LYS A 66 40.91 -1.30 -12.15
N ILE A 67 40.01 -1.83 -11.34
CA ILE A 67 40.02 -3.27 -11.07
C ILE A 67 39.46 -3.95 -12.31
N ASN A 68 40.28 -4.83 -12.91
CA ASN A 68 39.89 -5.60 -14.08
C ASN A 68 38.90 -6.68 -13.68
N ILE A 69 37.63 -6.28 -13.53
CA ILE A 69 36.52 -7.10 -13.00
C ILE A 69 36.27 -8.35 -13.86
N HIS A 70 36.58 -8.29 -15.16
CA HIS A 70 36.43 -9.44 -16.05
C HIS A 70 37.21 -10.70 -15.62
N ARG A 71 38.35 -10.56 -14.95
CA ARG A 71 39.12 -11.73 -14.49
C ARG A 71 38.61 -12.37 -13.18
N LEU A 72 37.96 -11.59 -12.34
CA LEU A 72 37.45 -12.11 -11.08
C LEU A 72 36.17 -12.92 -11.27
N PHE A 73 35.31 -12.53 -12.20
CA PHE A 73 34.04 -13.23 -12.43
C PHE A 73 34.13 -14.40 -13.40
N GLU A 74 35.03 -14.39 -14.38
CA GLU A 74 35.18 -15.54 -15.29
C GLU A 74 35.73 -16.79 -14.59
N ASN A 75 36.56 -16.63 -13.58
CA ASN A 75 37.12 -17.79 -12.85
C ASN A 75 36.28 -18.21 -11.64
N GLN A 76 35.55 -17.27 -10.98
CA GLN A 76 34.71 -17.63 -9.84
C GLN A 76 33.30 -18.09 -10.23
N SER A 77 32.75 -17.56 -11.33
CA SER A 77 31.42 -17.98 -11.75
C SER A 77 31.38 -19.44 -12.24
N ARG A 78 32.46 -19.94 -12.85
CA ARG A 78 32.52 -21.35 -13.22
C ARG A 78 32.71 -22.30 -12.03
N SER A 79 33.54 -21.93 -11.06
CA SER A 79 33.75 -22.76 -9.87
C SER A 79 32.58 -22.72 -8.88
N LEU A 80 31.88 -21.59 -8.76
CA LEU A 80 30.71 -21.47 -7.85
C LEU A 80 29.45 -22.14 -8.42
N VAL A 81 29.35 -22.24 -9.77
CA VAL A 81 28.18 -22.84 -10.42
C VAL A 81 28.30 -24.37 -10.51
N GLU A 82 29.53 -24.91 -10.63
CA GLU A 82 29.72 -26.37 -10.81
C GLU A 82 29.89 -27.17 -9.50
N GLU A 83 30.39 -26.55 -8.40
CA GLU A 83 30.71 -27.33 -7.19
C GLU A 83 29.66 -27.26 -6.07
N ASN A 84 28.68 -26.32 -6.08
CA ASN A 84 27.76 -26.14 -4.95
C ASN A 84 26.28 -25.91 -5.35
N GLN A 85 25.82 -26.32 -6.50
CA GLN A 85 24.39 -26.42 -6.75
C GLN A 85 23.87 -27.72 -6.09
N CYS A 86 23.74 -27.67 -4.79
CA CYS A 86 22.92 -28.66 -4.08
C CYS A 86 21.46 -28.29 -4.34
N TYR A 87 20.87 -28.88 -5.37
CA TYR A 87 19.41 -28.83 -5.54
C TYR A 87 18.79 -29.65 -4.43
N VAL A 88 18.54 -29.01 -3.30
CA VAL A 88 17.68 -29.60 -2.27
C VAL A 88 16.26 -29.44 -2.77
N THR A 89 15.75 -30.45 -3.47
CA THR A 89 14.32 -30.58 -3.69
C THR A 89 13.71 -30.99 -2.36
N ASP A 90 13.43 -30.02 -1.52
CA ASP A 90 12.71 -30.25 -0.27
C ASP A 90 11.21 -30.43 -0.57
N HIS A 91 10.88 -31.64 -1.02
CA HIS A 91 9.48 -32.06 -1.17
C HIS A 91 8.79 -32.34 0.18
N GLN A 92 9.50 -32.20 1.28
CA GLN A 92 9.03 -32.56 2.62
C GLN A 92 9.30 -31.49 3.67
N ALA A 93 9.24 -30.21 3.30
CA ALA A 93 9.22 -29.17 4.31
C ALA A 93 8.12 -29.49 5.34
N PRO A 94 8.46 -29.71 6.62
CA PRO A 94 7.47 -30.14 7.60
C PRO A 94 6.38 -29.08 7.68
N ALA A 95 5.14 -29.51 7.49
CA ALA A 95 3.99 -28.63 7.63
C ALA A 95 4.05 -27.99 9.01
N ILE A 96 4.16 -26.66 9.06
CA ILE A 96 4.15 -25.93 10.32
C ILE A 96 2.81 -26.20 10.99
N LYS A 97 2.83 -26.91 12.13
CA LYS A 97 1.62 -27.21 12.88
C LYS A 97 0.96 -25.90 13.30
N VAL A 98 -0.28 -25.70 12.86
CA VAL A 98 -1.11 -24.57 13.30
C VAL A 98 -1.59 -24.89 14.71
N SER A 99 -1.18 -24.10 15.70
CA SER A 99 -1.78 -24.18 17.03
C SER A 99 -3.27 -23.81 16.92
N ASN A 100 -4.12 -24.44 17.75
CA ASN A 100 -5.57 -24.17 17.75
C ASN A 100 -5.95 -22.72 18.10
N GLU A 101 -4.97 -21.91 18.50
CA GLU A 101 -5.14 -20.52 18.94
C GLU A 101 -4.56 -19.49 17.97
N LEU A 102 -4.11 -19.91 16.79
CA LEU A 102 -3.51 -18.98 15.85
C LEU A 102 -4.56 -18.01 15.31
N ILE A 103 -4.49 -16.75 15.75
CA ILE A 103 -5.26 -15.65 15.20
C ILE A 103 -4.46 -15.08 14.04
N ILE A 104 -5.03 -15.12 12.85
CA ILE A 104 -4.40 -14.55 11.66
C ILE A 104 -4.66 -13.06 11.61
N LYS A 105 -3.60 -12.27 11.72
CA LYS A 105 -3.68 -10.80 11.75
C LYS A 105 -4.09 -10.18 10.41
N SER A 106 -3.73 -10.80 9.30
CA SER A 106 -3.94 -10.24 7.94
C SER A 106 -5.35 -10.44 7.37
N GLY A 107 -6.29 -10.96 8.16
CA GLY A 107 -7.68 -11.11 7.74
C GLY A 107 -7.87 -11.84 6.39
N CYS A 108 -8.75 -11.31 5.54
CA CYS A 108 -9.04 -11.86 4.21
C CYS A 108 -7.79 -11.94 3.31
N LYS A 109 -6.81 -11.05 3.50
CA LYS A 109 -5.57 -11.02 2.71
C LYS A 109 -4.78 -12.34 2.77
N THR A 110 -4.87 -13.05 3.90
CA THR A 110 -4.25 -14.37 4.02
C THR A 110 -4.84 -15.38 3.05
N ILE A 111 -6.17 -15.37 2.89
CA ILE A 111 -6.87 -16.29 1.98
C ILE A 111 -6.60 -15.89 0.53
N GLU A 112 -6.60 -14.60 0.23
CA GLU A 112 -6.22 -14.09 -1.10
C GLU A 112 -4.79 -14.48 -1.48
N ASN A 113 -3.83 -14.29 -0.57
CA ASN A 113 -2.45 -14.68 -0.80
C ASN A 113 -2.33 -16.19 -1.02
N GLN A 114 -3.06 -17.00 -0.24
CA GLN A 114 -3.10 -18.45 -0.40
C GLN A 114 -3.68 -18.86 -1.76
N ASN A 115 -4.73 -18.17 -2.22
CA ASN A 115 -5.35 -18.42 -3.50
C ASN A 115 -4.44 -18.06 -4.68
N LYS A 116 -3.74 -16.93 -4.58
CA LYS A 116 -2.80 -16.45 -5.62
C LYS A 116 -1.52 -17.28 -5.67
N CYS A 117 -0.91 -17.53 -4.52
CA CYS A 117 0.34 -18.28 -4.41
C CYS A 117 0.55 -18.79 -2.97
N PRO A 118 0.49 -20.12 -2.74
CA PRO A 118 0.72 -20.70 -1.41
C PRO A 118 2.07 -20.31 -0.79
N ALA A 119 3.14 -20.22 -1.60
CA ALA A 119 4.44 -19.78 -1.13
C ALA A 119 4.41 -18.33 -0.63
N TRP A 120 3.73 -17.45 -1.36
CA TRP A 120 3.54 -16.07 -0.91
C TRP A 120 2.79 -16.00 0.43
N ALA A 121 1.71 -16.77 0.57
CA ALA A 121 0.95 -16.83 1.82
C ALA A 121 1.83 -17.30 2.97
N PHE A 122 2.68 -18.27 2.74
CA PHE A 122 3.62 -18.77 3.74
C PHE A 122 4.60 -17.68 4.17
N TYR A 123 5.31 -17.05 3.24
CA TYR A 123 6.29 -16.03 3.56
C TYR A 123 5.64 -14.79 4.20
N ALA A 124 4.58 -14.26 3.61
CA ALA A 124 3.95 -13.03 4.08
C ALA A 124 3.17 -13.21 5.40
N ASN A 125 2.37 -14.29 5.51
CA ASN A 125 1.43 -14.41 6.63
C ASN A 125 1.92 -15.32 7.75
N ARG A 126 2.87 -16.25 7.47
CA ARG A 126 3.41 -17.18 8.48
C ARG A 126 4.76 -16.71 8.99
N LEU A 127 5.64 -16.27 8.11
CA LEU A 127 6.97 -15.79 8.48
C LEU A 127 7.00 -14.27 8.70
N GLY A 128 5.96 -13.53 8.31
CA GLY A 128 5.89 -12.07 8.48
C GLY A 128 6.83 -11.32 7.55
N CYS A 129 7.24 -11.91 6.42
CA CYS A 129 8.05 -11.23 5.44
C CYS A 129 7.23 -10.15 4.75
N SER A 130 7.67 -8.90 4.86
CA SER A 130 7.12 -7.77 4.11
C SER A 130 8.13 -7.30 3.07
N ARG A 131 7.65 -6.65 2.01
CA ARG A 131 8.55 -5.87 1.17
C ARG A 131 9.13 -4.75 2.00
N TYR A 132 10.42 -4.49 1.82
CA TYR A 132 11.02 -3.27 2.33
C TYR A 132 10.40 -2.11 1.52
N GLU A 133 9.53 -1.35 2.15
CA GLU A 133 9.05 -0.08 1.65
C GLU A 133 10.03 0.95 2.22
N GLU A 134 10.70 1.72 1.37
CA GLU A 134 11.42 2.90 1.85
C GLU A 134 10.36 3.81 2.47
N ASP A 135 10.57 4.21 3.72
CA ASP A 135 9.68 5.15 4.41
C ASP A 135 9.67 6.47 3.63
N GLU A 136 8.69 6.66 2.79
CA GLU A 136 8.38 7.93 2.16
C GLU A 136 7.71 8.83 3.20
N GLN A 137 8.53 9.31 4.15
CA GLN A 137 8.07 10.09 5.32
C GLN A 137 7.44 11.43 4.94
N TYR A 138 7.59 11.87 3.71
CA TYR A 138 7.21 13.22 3.25
C TYR A 138 6.06 13.24 2.24
N GLU A 139 5.49 12.10 1.87
CA GLU A 139 4.44 12.00 0.87
C GLU A 139 3.20 11.28 1.42
N ILE A 140 2.03 11.78 1.00
CA ILE A 140 0.78 11.05 1.21
C ILE A 140 0.76 9.89 0.20
N THR A 141 1.05 8.69 0.68
CA THR A 141 1.03 7.50 -0.16
C THR A 141 -0.40 7.15 -0.57
N ARG A 142 -0.59 6.41 -1.66
CA ARG A 142 -1.91 5.92 -2.05
C ARG A 142 -2.60 5.08 -0.98
N ARG A 143 -1.81 4.42 -0.14
CA ARG A 143 -2.32 3.66 0.98
C ARG A 143 -2.90 4.57 2.06
N SER A 144 -2.17 5.64 2.40
CA SER A 144 -2.60 6.68 3.34
C SER A 144 -3.84 7.40 2.83
N GLU A 145 -3.87 7.76 1.53
CA GLU A 145 -5.03 8.35 0.85
C GLU A 145 -6.26 7.46 0.96
N GLY A 146 -6.11 6.14 0.72
CA GLY A 146 -7.16 5.16 0.94
C GLY A 146 -7.67 5.15 2.38
N THR A 147 -6.78 5.16 3.36
CA THR A 147 -7.13 5.19 4.78
C THR A 147 -7.89 6.48 5.14
N LEU A 148 -7.46 7.62 4.61
CA LEU A 148 -8.16 8.90 4.78
C LEU A 148 -9.58 8.87 4.21
N VAL A 149 -9.78 8.36 3.00
CA VAL A 149 -11.11 8.23 2.38
C VAL A 149 -12.04 7.39 3.26
N HIS A 150 -11.59 6.21 3.74
CA HIS A 150 -12.37 5.37 4.64
C HIS A 150 -12.73 6.12 5.93
N ARG A 151 -11.77 6.83 6.52
CA ARG A 151 -12.01 7.58 7.76
C ARG A 151 -12.98 8.74 7.57
N ILE A 152 -12.86 9.50 6.50
CA ILE A 152 -13.79 10.59 6.17
C ILE A 152 -15.22 10.05 5.98
N LEU A 153 -15.36 8.96 5.24
CA LEU A 153 -16.65 8.33 5.01
C LEU A 153 -17.26 7.78 6.30
N GLU A 154 -16.45 7.18 7.18
CA GLU A 154 -16.90 6.74 8.49
C GLU A 154 -17.46 7.92 9.31
N LEU A 155 -16.69 9.02 9.41
CA LEU A 155 -17.08 10.21 10.16
C LEU A 155 -18.35 10.87 9.59
N PHE A 156 -18.42 10.99 8.26
CA PHE A 156 -19.62 11.52 7.61
C PHE A 156 -20.85 10.68 7.90
N TRP A 157 -20.74 9.35 7.75
CA TRP A 157 -21.86 8.45 7.95
C TRP A 157 -22.24 8.22 9.40
N ARG A 158 -21.40 8.55 10.37
CA ARG A 158 -21.80 8.58 11.80
C ARG A 158 -22.90 9.60 12.05
N ASN A 159 -22.87 10.72 11.32
CA ASN A 159 -23.81 11.81 11.48
C ASN A 159 -25.00 11.70 10.52
N CYS A 160 -24.78 11.16 9.31
CA CYS A 160 -25.83 10.96 8.30
C CYS A 160 -26.21 9.47 8.21
N LYS A 161 -27.22 9.05 8.97
CA LYS A 161 -27.54 7.63 9.16
C LYS A 161 -28.57 7.05 8.19
N THR A 162 -29.25 7.88 7.42
CA THR A 162 -30.32 7.44 6.51
C THR A 162 -30.25 8.17 5.17
N SER A 163 -30.78 7.50 4.13
CA SER A 163 -30.93 8.15 2.82
C SER A 163 -31.85 9.36 2.87
N ASP A 164 -32.91 9.34 3.70
CA ASP A 164 -33.82 10.47 3.82
C ASP A 164 -33.11 11.69 4.42
N GLN A 165 -32.21 11.48 5.39
CA GLN A 165 -31.35 12.54 5.94
C GLN A 165 -30.36 13.05 4.89
N LEU A 166 -29.72 12.17 4.12
CA LEU A 166 -28.82 12.58 3.04
C LEU A 166 -29.55 13.42 1.97
N LEU A 167 -30.78 13.02 1.62
CA LEU A 167 -31.59 13.72 0.65
C LEU A 167 -32.05 15.10 1.16
N SER A 168 -32.25 15.26 2.47
CA SER A 168 -32.64 16.55 3.07
C SER A 168 -31.53 17.59 3.01
N TYR A 169 -30.26 17.17 2.91
CA TYR A 169 -29.14 18.10 2.84
C TYR A 169 -29.12 18.84 1.48
N GLY A 170 -29.23 20.16 1.52
CA GLY A 170 -28.90 20.99 0.38
C GLY A 170 -27.42 20.94 0.04
N ASP A 171 -27.03 21.49 -1.14
CA ASP A 171 -25.63 21.43 -1.59
C ASP A 171 -24.67 22.12 -0.60
N GLY A 172 -25.07 23.23 0.03
CA GLY A 172 -24.28 23.93 1.03
C GLY A 172 -24.12 23.14 2.33
N GLU A 173 -25.19 22.53 2.82
CA GLU A 173 -25.18 21.72 4.03
C GLU A 173 -24.38 20.42 3.84
N LEU A 174 -24.54 19.78 2.69
CA LEU A 174 -23.74 18.60 2.32
C LEU A 174 -22.25 18.93 2.29
N SER A 175 -21.87 20.06 1.66
CA SER A 175 -20.48 20.51 1.61
C SER A 175 -19.94 20.78 3.02
N ASN A 176 -20.69 21.47 3.86
CA ASN A 176 -20.27 21.80 5.22
C ASN A 176 -20.08 20.54 6.10
N ASN A 177 -21.04 19.61 6.07
CA ASN A 177 -20.92 18.35 6.82
C ASN A 177 -19.73 17.50 6.34
N LEU A 178 -19.45 17.53 5.04
CA LEU A 178 -18.28 16.86 4.48
C LEU A 178 -16.96 17.54 4.91
N GLU A 179 -16.91 18.87 4.93
CA GLU A 179 -15.73 19.63 5.40
C GLU A 179 -15.40 19.32 6.85
N ILE A 180 -16.41 19.21 7.71
CA ILE A 180 -16.23 18.83 9.12
C ILE A 180 -15.59 17.44 9.20
N ALA A 181 -16.12 16.47 8.47
CA ALA A 181 -15.58 15.10 8.47
C ALA A 181 -14.15 15.05 7.93
N ILE A 182 -13.84 15.82 6.87
CA ILE A 182 -12.48 15.92 6.30
C ILE A 182 -11.52 16.54 7.31
N SER A 183 -11.91 17.66 7.92
CA SER A 183 -11.05 18.35 8.90
C SER A 183 -10.74 17.47 10.11
N GLU A 184 -11.73 16.71 10.61
CA GLU A 184 -11.52 15.76 11.70
C GLU A 184 -10.56 14.64 11.30
N ALA A 185 -10.76 14.01 10.13
CA ALA A 185 -9.89 12.95 9.64
C ALA A 185 -8.46 13.41 9.38
N LEU A 186 -8.27 14.60 8.80
CA LEU A 186 -6.94 15.16 8.56
C LEU A 186 -6.23 15.52 9.87
N SER A 187 -6.93 16.06 10.85
CA SER A 187 -6.33 16.34 12.17
C SER A 187 -5.84 15.08 12.86
N GLU A 188 -6.58 13.97 12.77
CA GLU A 188 -6.14 12.67 13.28
C GLU A 188 -4.91 12.18 12.51
N PHE A 189 -4.91 12.33 11.19
CA PHE A 189 -3.80 11.92 10.32
C PHE A 189 -2.53 12.71 10.56
N GLU A 190 -2.62 14.02 10.77
CA GLU A 190 -1.49 14.90 11.12
C GLU A 190 -0.83 14.48 12.45
N LEU A 191 -1.63 14.07 13.45
CA LEU A 191 -1.10 13.59 14.73
C LEU A 191 -0.27 12.31 14.58
N GLU A 192 -0.58 11.47 13.59
CA GLU A 192 0.16 10.26 13.28
C GLU A 192 1.41 10.51 12.41
N HIS A 193 1.42 11.60 11.63
CA HIS A 193 2.43 11.92 10.62
C HIS A 193 2.96 13.36 10.80
N ASN A 194 3.72 13.60 11.85
CA ASN A 194 4.18 14.93 12.31
C ASN A 194 5.04 15.76 11.32
N GLU A 195 5.38 15.24 10.14
CA GLU A 195 6.32 15.87 9.20
C GLU A 195 5.69 16.29 7.86
N LEU A 196 4.37 16.23 7.72
CA LEU A 196 3.70 16.59 6.47
C LEU A 196 3.62 18.11 6.27
N ASP A 197 3.92 18.57 5.05
CA ASP A 197 3.77 19.99 4.67
C ASP A 197 2.28 20.39 4.65
N SER A 198 1.95 21.46 5.36
CA SER A 198 0.59 22.04 5.43
C SER A 198 -0.01 22.36 4.06
N ARG A 199 0.82 22.68 3.06
CA ARG A 199 0.38 22.90 1.68
C ARG A 199 -0.09 21.62 1.02
N LEU A 200 0.64 20.51 1.20
CA LEU A 200 0.24 19.19 0.73
C LEU A 200 -1.11 18.78 1.32
N LEU A 201 -1.28 18.97 2.62
CA LEU A 201 -2.54 18.68 3.30
C LEU A 201 -3.71 19.51 2.77
N SER A 202 -3.48 20.81 2.48
CA SER A 202 -4.54 21.66 1.91
C SER A 202 -4.92 21.26 0.48
N MET A 203 -3.96 20.81 -0.33
CA MET A 203 -4.23 20.28 -1.67
C MET A 203 -5.02 18.99 -1.60
N GLU A 204 -4.61 18.09 -0.70
CA GLU A 204 -5.28 16.82 -0.46
C GLU A 204 -6.71 17.02 0.04
N GLN A 205 -6.92 17.95 0.96
CA GLN A 205 -8.24 18.34 1.44
C GLN A 205 -9.19 18.72 0.30
N ASN A 206 -8.73 19.56 -0.62
CA ASN A 206 -9.53 20.00 -1.76
C ASN A 206 -9.84 18.85 -2.72
N PHE A 207 -8.86 17.98 -2.97
CA PHE A 207 -9.04 16.80 -3.80
C PHE A 207 -10.05 15.83 -3.19
N LEU A 208 -9.88 15.45 -1.93
CA LEU A 208 -10.77 14.55 -1.19
C LEU A 208 -12.19 15.11 -1.11
N LYS A 209 -12.33 16.42 -0.88
CA LYS A 209 -13.63 17.09 -0.88
C LYS A 209 -14.33 16.93 -2.22
N SER A 210 -13.65 17.21 -3.33
CA SER A 210 -14.24 17.09 -4.67
C SER A 210 -14.64 15.66 -4.99
N LEU A 211 -13.78 14.70 -4.69
CA LEU A 211 -13.99 13.27 -4.92
C LEU A 211 -15.21 12.76 -4.14
N ILE A 212 -15.20 12.96 -2.83
CA ILE A 212 -16.23 12.41 -1.94
C ILE A 212 -17.56 13.14 -2.13
N TYR A 213 -17.55 14.44 -2.39
CA TYR A 213 -18.75 15.19 -2.70
C TYR A 213 -19.47 14.65 -3.95
N SER A 214 -18.71 14.41 -5.02
CA SER A 214 -19.24 13.81 -6.25
C SER A 214 -19.84 12.42 -5.99
N TRP A 215 -19.15 11.61 -5.19
CA TRP A 215 -19.64 10.28 -4.81
C TRP A 215 -20.91 10.34 -3.93
N LEU A 216 -20.99 11.29 -2.99
CA LEU A 216 -22.20 11.50 -2.17
C LEU A 216 -23.42 11.93 -3.01
N LYS A 217 -23.21 12.65 -4.11
CA LYS A 217 -24.30 12.95 -5.06
C LYS A 217 -24.82 11.67 -5.73
N GLU A 218 -23.95 10.76 -6.10
CA GLU A 218 -24.37 9.43 -6.62
C GLU A 218 -25.10 8.61 -5.54
N GLU A 219 -24.66 8.68 -4.27
CA GLU A 219 -25.34 8.02 -3.16
C GLU A 219 -26.79 8.50 -2.97
N LYS A 220 -27.11 9.77 -3.29
CA LYS A 220 -28.50 10.29 -3.28
C LYS A 220 -29.41 9.60 -4.29
N THR A 221 -28.89 9.01 -5.35
CA THR A 221 -29.65 8.32 -6.38
C THR A 221 -30.01 6.87 -6.01
N ARG A 222 -29.41 6.34 -4.94
CA ARG A 222 -29.63 4.97 -4.49
C ARG A 222 -31.03 4.76 -3.89
N PRO A 223 -31.53 3.50 -3.90
CA PRO A 223 -32.73 3.13 -3.15
C PRO A 223 -32.60 3.47 -1.66
N LYS A 224 -33.75 3.68 -1.00
CA LYS A 224 -33.79 4.00 0.43
C LYS A 224 -32.99 3.01 1.26
N PHE A 225 -32.09 3.56 2.08
CA PHE A 225 -31.23 2.80 2.98
C PHE A 225 -31.18 3.43 4.37
N SER A 226 -30.81 2.62 5.33
CA SER A 226 -30.38 3.07 6.67
C SER A 226 -29.10 2.36 7.07
N ILE A 227 -28.17 3.11 7.64
CA ILE A 227 -26.86 2.55 8.05
C ILE A 227 -27.08 1.71 9.30
N HIS A 228 -26.64 0.46 9.22
CA HIS A 228 -26.68 -0.49 10.33
C HIS A 228 -25.39 -0.48 11.13
N ALA A 229 -24.25 -0.45 10.44
CA ALA A 229 -22.93 -0.46 11.07
C ALA A 229 -21.89 0.19 10.16
N LEU A 230 -20.88 0.80 10.80
CA LEU A 230 -19.68 1.39 10.19
C LEU A 230 -18.44 0.75 10.82
N GLU A 231 -17.41 0.48 10.04
CA GLU A 231 -16.10 -0.05 10.46
C GLU A 231 -16.23 -1.22 11.46
N LYS A 232 -17.23 -2.07 11.25
CA LYS A 232 -17.57 -3.12 12.22
C LYS A 232 -16.69 -4.35 12.05
N SER A 233 -16.05 -4.71 13.15
CA SER A 233 -15.20 -5.90 13.20
C SER A 233 -16.00 -7.15 13.55
N TYR A 234 -15.70 -8.24 12.85
CA TYR A 234 -16.26 -9.56 13.10
C TYR A 234 -15.14 -10.60 13.24
N LYS A 235 -15.35 -11.55 14.14
CA LYS A 235 -14.47 -12.72 14.28
C LYS A 235 -15.10 -13.89 13.51
N ILE A 236 -14.41 -14.35 12.49
CA ILE A 236 -14.86 -15.50 11.71
C ILE A 236 -13.90 -16.68 11.92
N LYS A 237 -14.41 -17.88 11.74
CA LYS A 237 -13.64 -19.12 11.86
C LYS A 237 -13.80 -19.93 10.57
N ILE A 238 -12.69 -20.23 9.93
CA ILE A 238 -12.62 -21.09 8.75
C ILE A 238 -11.77 -22.29 9.13
N SER A 239 -12.38 -23.47 9.31
CA SER A 239 -11.70 -24.66 9.82
C SER A 239 -11.04 -24.38 11.18
N LYS A 240 -9.71 -24.50 11.26
CA LYS A 240 -8.91 -24.21 12.48
C LYS A 240 -8.42 -22.77 12.57
N LEU A 241 -8.63 -21.96 11.54
CA LEU A 241 -8.11 -20.61 11.48
C LEU A 241 -9.15 -19.61 11.98
N LYS A 242 -8.73 -18.68 12.80
CA LYS A 242 -9.55 -17.56 13.29
C LYS A 242 -9.08 -16.27 12.61
N PHE A 243 -10.00 -15.50 12.06
CA PHE A 243 -9.74 -14.25 11.37
C PHE A 243 -10.54 -13.12 11.98
N ASN A 244 -9.93 -11.96 12.04
CA ASN A 244 -10.65 -10.70 12.27
C ASN A 244 -10.87 -10.05 10.90
N ILE A 245 -12.12 -9.77 10.57
CA ILE A 245 -12.51 -9.01 9.39
C ILE A 245 -13.18 -7.73 9.83
N ARG A 246 -13.01 -6.66 9.06
CA ARG A 246 -13.65 -5.37 9.30
C ARG A 246 -14.39 -4.96 8.03
N ILE A 247 -15.64 -4.58 8.19
CA ILE A 247 -16.50 -4.14 7.10
C ILE A 247 -16.69 -2.65 7.21
N ASP A 248 -16.45 -1.96 6.12
CA ASP A 248 -16.49 -0.50 6.09
C ASP A 248 -17.89 0.02 6.40
N ARG A 249 -18.92 -0.53 5.73
CA ARG A 249 -20.29 -0.11 5.94
C ARG A 249 -21.30 -1.24 5.68
N ILE A 250 -22.32 -1.31 6.50
CA ILE A 250 -23.47 -2.21 6.32
C ILE A 250 -24.74 -1.37 6.32
N ASP A 251 -25.51 -1.45 5.25
CA ASP A 251 -26.80 -0.79 5.12
C ASP A 251 -27.95 -1.78 5.23
N PHE A 252 -29.10 -1.33 5.75
CA PHE A 252 -30.37 -1.98 5.52
C PHE A 252 -31.07 -1.33 4.32
N ILE A 253 -31.44 -2.16 3.34
CA ILE A 253 -32.32 -1.76 2.24
C ILE A 253 -33.74 -2.26 2.56
N ASN A 254 -34.72 -1.36 2.49
CA ASN A 254 -36.12 -1.70 2.72
C ASN A 254 -36.37 -2.40 4.08
N LYS A 255 -35.57 -2.08 5.10
CA LYS A 255 -35.64 -2.63 6.46
C LYS A 255 -35.42 -4.15 6.59
N LYS A 256 -35.13 -4.87 5.52
CA LYS A 256 -35.01 -6.34 5.55
C LYS A 256 -33.67 -6.85 5.02
N ASN A 257 -33.18 -6.28 3.94
CA ASN A 257 -32.00 -6.79 3.27
C ASN A 257 -30.76 -5.99 3.71
N LYS A 258 -29.71 -6.68 4.12
CA LYS A 258 -28.40 -6.06 4.40
C LYS A 258 -27.62 -5.94 3.11
N LEU A 259 -27.00 -4.78 2.92
CA LEU A 259 -26.03 -4.54 1.87
C LEU A 259 -24.67 -4.31 2.50
N LEU A 260 -23.69 -5.08 2.09
CA LEU A 260 -22.30 -4.91 2.51
C LEU A 260 -21.61 -3.99 1.50
N ILE A 261 -20.93 -2.97 2.00
CA ILE A 261 -20.22 -1.99 1.20
C ILE A 261 -18.76 -1.99 1.65
N ASP A 262 -17.86 -2.05 0.68
CA ASP A 262 -16.42 -1.98 0.83
C ASP A 262 -15.89 -0.94 -0.14
N TYR A 263 -15.21 0.08 0.36
CA TYR A 263 -14.71 1.19 -0.44
C TYR A 263 -13.37 0.84 -1.07
N LYS A 264 -13.23 1.07 -2.37
CA LYS A 264 -12.00 0.80 -3.11
C LYS A 264 -11.49 2.07 -3.78
N THR A 265 -10.29 2.49 -3.38
CA THR A 265 -9.59 3.65 -3.94
C THR A 265 -8.54 3.26 -4.98
N ALA A 266 -8.41 1.98 -5.30
CA ALA A 266 -7.43 1.47 -6.26
C ALA A 266 -7.72 1.99 -7.68
N LYS A 267 -6.65 2.24 -8.46
CA LYS A 267 -6.76 2.64 -9.88
C LYS A 267 -7.58 1.69 -10.75
N ASN A 268 -7.46 0.39 -10.47
CA ASN A 268 -8.16 -0.67 -11.18
C ASN A 268 -9.03 -1.43 -10.19
N PRO A 269 -10.25 -0.96 -9.91
CA PRO A 269 -11.17 -1.67 -9.03
C PRO A 269 -11.56 -3.00 -9.70
N THR A 270 -11.75 -4.01 -8.87
CA THR A 270 -12.22 -5.33 -9.32
C THR A 270 -13.52 -5.19 -10.11
N SER A 271 -13.53 -5.63 -11.34
CA SER A 271 -14.69 -5.53 -12.20
C SER A 271 -15.79 -6.51 -11.76
N ARG A 272 -17.05 -6.21 -12.12
CA ARG A 272 -18.16 -7.15 -11.85
C ARG A 272 -17.91 -8.53 -12.44
N LYS A 273 -17.26 -8.63 -13.61
CA LYS A 273 -16.93 -9.92 -14.24
C LYS A 273 -15.93 -10.70 -13.43
N GLU A 274 -14.94 -10.03 -12.83
CA GLU A 274 -13.93 -10.66 -11.99
C GLU A 274 -14.53 -11.18 -10.68
N LEU A 275 -15.52 -10.48 -10.11
CA LEU A 275 -16.23 -10.93 -8.89
C LEU A 275 -17.05 -12.22 -9.09
N PHE A 276 -17.37 -12.59 -10.33
CA PHE A 276 -18.11 -13.80 -10.69
C PHE A 276 -17.29 -14.77 -11.55
N SER A 277 -15.96 -14.58 -11.62
CA SER A 277 -15.06 -15.50 -12.33
C SER A 277 -14.73 -16.72 -11.47
N ASP A 278 -14.35 -17.82 -12.11
CA ASP A 278 -13.88 -19.03 -11.42
C ASP A 278 -12.57 -18.82 -10.65
N SER A 279 -11.82 -17.76 -11.00
CA SER A 279 -10.59 -17.35 -10.32
C SER A 279 -10.80 -15.97 -9.70
N LEU A 280 -11.30 -15.97 -8.47
CA LEU A 280 -11.48 -14.72 -7.70
C LEU A 280 -10.13 -14.20 -7.18
N GLU A 281 -9.76 -13.00 -7.59
CA GLU A 281 -8.55 -12.33 -7.08
C GLU A 281 -8.81 -11.56 -5.80
N ASP A 282 -9.96 -10.89 -5.70
CA ASP A 282 -10.44 -10.20 -4.50
C ASP A 282 -11.49 -11.07 -3.81
N LEU A 283 -11.13 -11.62 -2.65
CA LEU A 283 -12.00 -12.52 -1.87
C LEU A 283 -12.72 -11.79 -0.72
N GLN A 284 -12.53 -10.50 -0.57
CA GLN A 284 -13.03 -9.75 0.60
C GLN A 284 -14.55 -9.77 0.68
N LEU A 285 -15.24 -9.26 -0.34
CA LEU A 285 -16.72 -9.27 -0.37
C LEU A 285 -17.33 -10.69 -0.38
N PRO A 286 -16.82 -11.66 -1.15
CA PRO A 286 -17.27 -13.05 -1.05
C PRO A 286 -17.18 -13.64 0.36
N ILE A 287 -16.06 -13.43 1.05
CA ILE A 287 -15.89 -13.90 2.43
C ILE A 287 -16.90 -13.21 3.36
N TYR A 288 -17.08 -11.89 3.22
CA TYR A 288 -18.06 -11.16 4.02
C TYR A 288 -19.47 -11.73 3.82
N ALA A 289 -19.86 -11.96 2.57
CA ALA A 289 -21.18 -12.51 2.25
C ALA A 289 -21.42 -13.93 2.80
N CYS A 290 -20.36 -14.76 2.87
CA CYS A 290 -20.46 -16.12 3.39
C CYS A 290 -20.55 -16.20 4.91
N PHE A 291 -19.88 -15.30 5.63
CA PHE A 291 -19.71 -15.43 7.07
C PHE A 291 -20.52 -14.43 7.90
N ILE A 292 -21.07 -13.39 7.28
CA ILE A 292 -21.91 -12.42 7.98
C ILE A 292 -23.38 -12.76 7.75
N PRO A 293 -24.16 -12.91 8.82
CA PRO A 293 -25.58 -13.17 8.66
C PRO A 293 -26.25 -12.00 7.97
N ILE A 294 -26.66 -12.23 6.72
CA ILE A 294 -27.36 -11.25 5.88
C ILE A 294 -28.86 -11.20 6.20
N LYS A 295 -29.34 -12.10 7.03
CA LYS A 295 -30.74 -12.15 7.49
C LYS A 295 -30.97 -11.29 8.72
#